data_d7ec17b0471a4d164cee7a72bc854d6a
#
_entry.id   d7ec17b0471a4d164cee7a72bc854d6a
#
_cell.length_a   1.000
_cell.length_b   1.000
_cell.length_c   1.000
_cell.angle_alpha   90.00
_cell.angle_beta   90.00
_cell.angle_gamma   90.00
#
_symmetry.space_group_name_H-M   'P 1'
#
loop_
_entity.id
_entity.type
_entity.pdbx_description
1 polymer ?
#
loop_
_entity_poly.entity_id
_entity_poly.type
_entity_poly.pdbx_seq_one_letter_code
_entity_poly.pdbx_strand_id
1 'polypeptide(L)'
;MAFDIVGTIVVLVGGNPILVVFLVSIIGNMIPFFPVPYLLFVITIATGFPGLGLFQIAAVSALGASIGKFVSYGLGFGARRVLSGSKARFDSFRKLLGGSSFLLALVFAALPLPDDIVFVPLGIIRYSPVKTFIALYSGKFFLTILITYVARSSQGSLEGLLGGGVYVSILSAVIVILVAVFLMRVDWEAVLVEGRRGMIRRLLNGIFGRSYGSKKQSDH
;
A
#
# COMPACT_ATOMS: atom_id res chain seq x y z
N MET A 1 19.44 16.75 7.51
CA MET A 1 19.72 15.87 6.34
C MET A 1 18.50 15.55 5.49
N ALA A 2 17.41 14.93 5.99
CA ALA A 2 16.23 14.67 5.14
C ALA A 2 15.53 15.96 4.66
N PHE A 3 15.46 16.98 5.50
CA PHE A 3 14.91 18.30 5.12
C PHE A 3 15.72 18.98 4.01
N ASP A 4 17.04 18.86 4.02
CA ASP A 4 17.89 19.47 3.01
C ASP A 4 17.68 18.82 1.63
N ILE A 5 17.50 17.50 1.59
CA ILE A 5 17.22 16.77 0.33
C ILE A 5 15.87 17.19 -0.23
N VAL A 6 14.82 17.22 0.61
CA VAL A 6 13.47 17.63 0.17
C VAL A 6 13.46 19.09 -0.24
N GLY A 7 14.11 19.98 0.52
CA GLY A 7 14.27 21.39 0.17
C GLY A 7 14.96 21.59 -1.17
N THR A 8 16.05 20.85 -1.41
CA THR A 8 16.78 20.87 -2.70
C THR A 8 15.88 20.40 -3.84
N ILE A 9 15.12 19.30 -3.66
CA ILE A 9 14.19 18.80 -4.68
C ILE A 9 13.09 19.84 -4.97
N VAL A 10 12.55 20.50 -3.93
CA VAL A 10 11.53 21.54 -4.10
C VAL A 10 12.08 22.69 -4.95
N VAL A 11 13.30 23.13 -4.68
CA VAL A 11 13.96 24.20 -5.47
C VAL A 11 14.18 23.76 -6.91
N LEU A 12 14.68 22.54 -7.15
CA LEU A 12 14.91 21.99 -8.48
C LEU A 12 13.63 21.86 -9.32
N VAL A 13 12.50 21.64 -8.67
CA VAL A 13 11.17 21.49 -9.32
C VAL A 13 10.42 22.84 -9.37
N GLY A 14 11.13 23.97 -9.32
CA GLY A 14 10.56 25.31 -9.48
C GLY A 14 9.91 25.85 -8.19
N GLY A 15 10.31 25.40 -7.02
CA GLY A 15 9.87 25.94 -5.73
C GLY A 15 8.46 25.49 -5.31
N ASN A 16 7.82 24.56 -6.01
CA ASN A 16 6.46 24.12 -5.70
C ASN A 16 6.42 22.77 -4.96
N PRO A 17 6.19 22.74 -3.64
CA PRO A 17 6.20 21.51 -2.87
C PRO A 17 5.03 20.55 -3.24
N ILE A 18 3.91 21.07 -3.72
CA ILE A 18 2.78 20.23 -4.18
C ILE A 18 3.14 19.46 -5.45
N LEU A 19 3.90 20.08 -6.36
CA LEU A 19 4.39 19.39 -7.55
C LEU A 19 5.37 18.28 -7.18
N VAL A 20 6.22 18.50 -6.17
CA VAL A 20 7.11 17.44 -5.63
C VAL A 20 6.31 16.30 -5.06
N VAL A 21 5.26 16.57 -4.24
CA VAL A 21 4.35 15.53 -3.73
C VAL A 21 3.79 14.69 -4.86
N PHE A 22 3.32 15.33 -5.93
CA PHE A 22 2.75 14.64 -7.09
C PHE A 22 3.77 13.71 -7.76
N LEU A 23 4.94 14.26 -8.12
CA LEU A 23 5.98 13.53 -8.85
C LEU A 23 6.55 12.36 -8.04
N VAL A 24 6.86 12.60 -6.77
CA VAL A 24 7.38 11.55 -5.87
C VAL A 24 6.33 10.44 -5.66
N SER A 25 5.06 10.80 -5.58
CA SER A 25 3.99 9.81 -5.47
C SER A 25 3.82 8.98 -6.73
N ILE A 26 3.98 9.55 -7.93
CA ILE A 26 4.00 8.79 -9.20
C ILE A 26 5.18 7.82 -9.18
N ILE A 27 6.40 8.35 -9.04
CA ILE A 27 7.64 7.58 -9.15
C ILE A 27 7.68 6.46 -8.12
N GLY A 28 7.30 6.78 -6.87
CA GLY A 28 7.31 5.84 -5.77
C GLY A 28 6.30 4.70 -5.90
N ASN A 29 5.26 4.85 -6.72
CA ASN A 29 4.27 3.81 -6.98
C ASN A 29 4.37 3.21 -8.40
N MET A 30 5.30 3.70 -9.24
CA MET A 30 5.44 3.21 -10.61
C MET A 30 6.14 1.85 -10.69
N ILE A 31 7.08 1.57 -9.78
CA ILE A 31 7.88 0.34 -9.80
C ILE A 31 7.12 -0.75 -9.05
N PRO A 32 6.62 -1.80 -9.75
CA PRO A 32 5.89 -2.88 -9.11
C PRO A 32 6.79 -3.68 -8.18
N PHE A 33 6.22 -4.16 -7.09
CA PHE A 33 6.87 -5.00 -6.07
C PHE A 33 8.09 -4.37 -5.38
N PHE A 34 8.44 -3.11 -5.71
CA PHE A 34 9.51 -2.38 -5.04
C PHE A 34 8.92 -1.29 -4.14
N PRO A 35 8.99 -1.44 -2.82
CA PRO A 35 8.40 -0.48 -1.88
C PRO A 35 9.27 0.78 -1.79
N VAL A 36 9.07 1.75 -2.67
CA VAL A 36 9.68 3.07 -2.51
C VAL A 36 8.95 3.81 -1.39
N PRO A 37 9.66 4.31 -0.38
CA PRO A 37 9.04 4.96 0.79
C PRO A 37 8.57 6.39 0.47
N TYR A 38 7.76 6.57 -0.59
CA TYR A 38 7.28 7.89 -1.04
C TYR A 38 6.52 8.64 0.06
N LEU A 39 5.83 7.91 0.94
CA LEU A 39 5.11 8.51 2.08
C LEU A 39 6.03 9.27 3.02
N LEU A 40 7.30 8.89 3.16
CA LEU A 40 8.27 9.65 3.96
C LEU A 40 8.50 11.05 3.36
N PHE A 41 8.61 11.15 2.03
CA PHE A 41 8.72 12.45 1.36
C PHE A 41 7.45 13.28 1.54
N VAL A 42 6.28 12.65 1.42
CA VAL A 42 4.99 13.32 1.61
C VAL A 42 4.84 13.82 3.05
N ILE A 43 5.24 13.02 4.04
CA ILE A 43 5.27 13.42 5.46
C ILE A 43 6.22 14.60 5.66
N THR A 44 7.44 14.54 5.13
CA THR A 44 8.44 15.61 5.26
C THR A 44 7.91 16.93 4.67
N ILE A 45 7.23 16.90 3.54
CA ILE A 45 6.60 18.10 2.97
C ILE A 45 5.42 18.55 3.83
N ALA A 46 4.57 17.62 4.28
CA ALA A 46 3.42 17.96 5.12
C ALA A 46 3.84 18.64 6.43
N THR A 47 4.95 18.21 7.02
CA THR A 47 5.49 18.75 8.28
C THR A 47 6.33 20.02 8.07
N GLY A 48 7.12 20.07 6.99
CA GLY A 48 8.00 21.20 6.68
C GLY A 48 7.30 22.42 6.08
N PHE A 49 6.10 22.24 5.51
CA PHE A 49 5.30 23.30 4.92
C PHE A 49 3.91 23.37 5.59
N PRO A 50 3.80 23.89 6.83
CA PRO A 50 2.55 23.89 7.60
C PRO A 50 1.43 24.70 6.95
N GLY A 51 1.76 25.67 6.08
CA GLY A 51 0.79 26.46 5.31
C GLY A 51 0.04 25.65 4.22
N LEU A 52 0.52 24.45 3.85
CA LEU A 52 -0.19 23.60 2.91
C LEU A 52 -1.32 22.83 3.58
N GLY A 53 -2.50 22.82 2.96
CA GLY A 53 -3.64 22.05 3.45
C GLY A 53 -3.38 20.54 3.38
N LEU A 54 -3.67 19.80 4.47
CA LEU A 54 -3.51 18.33 4.47
C LEU A 54 -4.38 17.66 3.42
N PHE A 55 -5.58 18.18 3.20
CA PHE A 55 -6.49 17.70 2.16
C PHE A 55 -5.87 17.86 0.76
N GLN A 56 -5.22 18.99 0.49
CA GLN A 56 -4.55 19.25 -0.78
C GLN A 56 -3.37 18.28 -1.00
N ILE A 57 -2.54 18.09 0.04
CA ILE A 57 -1.43 17.14 -0.01
C ILE A 57 -1.94 15.73 -0.27
N ALA A 58 -2.98 15.30 0.46
CA ALA A 58 -3.56 13.96 0.30
C ALA A 58 -4.18 13.75 -1.07
N ALA A 59 -4.92 14.73 -1.60
CA ALA A 59 -5.54 14.64 -2.92
C ALA A 59 -4.50 14.51 -4.04
N VAL A 60 -3.46 15.34 -3.99
CA VAL A 60 -2.40 15.35 -5.01
C VAL A 60 -1.52 14.10 -4.90
N SER A 61 -1.15 13.69 -3.69
CA SER A 61 -0.39 12.46 -3.46
C SER A 61 -1.18 11.23 -3.92
N ALA A 62 -2.46 11.13 -3.58
CA ALA A 62 -3.31 10.03 -3.99
C ALA A 62 -3.46 9.95 -5.51
N LEU A 63 -3.57 11.11 -6.19
CA LEU A 63 -3.63 11.17 -7.64
C LEU A 63 -2.33 10.64 -8.27
N GLY A 64 -1.19 11.15 -7.82
CA GLY A 64 0.11 10.69 -8.29
C GLY A 64 0.34 9.19 -8.03
N ALA A 65 0.07 8.73 -6.80
CA ALA A 65 0.21 7.33 -6.42
C ALA A 65 -0.70 6.40 -7.25
N SER A 66 -1.93 6.83 -7.55
CA SER A 66 -2.86 6.07 -8.38
C SER A 66 -2.38 5.96 -9.82
N ILE A 67 -1.87 7.04 -10.40
CA ILE A 67 -1.28 7.04 -11.74
C ILE A 67 -0.08 6.09 -11.79
N GLY A 68 0.85 6.20 -10.84
CA GLY A 68 2.01 5.31 -10.75
C GLY A 68 1.60 3.85 -10.63
N LYS A 69 0.64 3.53 -9.77
CA LYS A 69 0.17 2.16 -9.53
C LYS A 69 -0.61 1.54 -10.70
N PHE A 70 -1.13 2.38 -11.60
CA PHE A 70 -1.73 1.88 -12.83
C PHE A 70 -0.76 1.12 -13.74
N VAL A 71 0.55 1.32 -13.57
CA VAL A 71 1.59 0.50 -14.23
C VAL A 71 1.45 -0.96 -13.82
N SER A 72 1.28 -1.26 -12.52
CA SER A 72 1.09 -2.62 -12.01
C SER A 72 -0.18 -3.27 -12.56
N TYR A 73 -1.29 -2.51 -12.60
CA TYR A 73 -2.52 -2.96 -13.24
C TYR A 73 -2.31 -3.23 -14.74
N GLY A 74 -1.61 -2.34 -15.45
CA GLY A 74 -1.29 -2.46 -16.88
C GLY A 74 -0.42 -3.69 -17.19
N LEU A 75 0.56 -3.99 -16.33
CA LEU A 75 1.37 -5.21 -16.46
C LEU A 75 0.50 -6.47 -16.33
N GLY A 76 -0.40 -6.52 -15.35
CA GLY A 76 -1.37 -7.60 -15.23
C GLY A 76 -2.25 -7.74 -16.48
N PHE A 77 -2.75 -6.61 -16.99
CA PHE A 77 -3.58 -6.57 -18.18
C PHE A 77 -2.85 -7.08 -19.43
N GLY A 78 -1.56 -6.71 -19.58
CA GLY A 78 -0.69 -7.19 -20.64
C GLY A 78 -0.33 -8.67 -20.49
N ALA A 79 -0.01 -9.12 -19.28
CA ALA A 79 0.37 -10.51 -18.97
C ALA A 79 -0.72 -11.52 -19.34
N ARG A 80 -2.00 -11.13 -19.31
CA ARG A 80 -3.10 -11.99 -19.77
C ARG A 80 -2.93 -12.48 -21.22
N ARG A 81 -2.30 -11.69 -22.08
CA ARG A 81 -2.08 -12.09 -23.48
C ARG A 81 -1.08 -13.26 -23.59
N VAL A 82 -0.05 -13.23 -22.72
CA VAL A 82 1.00 -14.25 -22.66
C VAL A 82 0.48 -15.54 -21.99
N LEU A 83 -0.37 -15.38 -20.96
CA LEU A 83 -0.94 -16.47 -20.17
C LEU A 83 -2.23 -17.05 -20.76
N SER A 84 -2.41 -16.99 -22.08
CA SER A 84 -3.66 -17.37 -22.79
C SER A 84 -4.12 -18.81 -22.54
N GLY A 85 -3.23 -19.73 -22.18
CA GLY A 85 -3.55 -21.13 -21.82
C GLY A 85 -4.30 -21.31 -20.49
N SER A 86 -4.38 -20.29 -19.65
CA SER A 86 -4.96 -20.37 -18.30
C SER A 86 -6.31 -19.63 -18.15
N LYS A 87 -7.02 -19.39 -19.23
CA LYS A 87 -8.29 -18.62 -19.24
C LYS A 87 -9.31 -19.11 -18.21
N ALA A 88 -9.51 -20.42 -18.11
CA ALA A 88 -10.47 -21.00 -17.17
C ALA A 88 -10.15 -20.70 -15.70
N ARG A 89 -8.85 -20.66 -15.34
CA ARG A 89 -8.41 -20.30 -13.97
C ARG A 89 -8.69 -18.83 -13.66
N PHE A 90 -8.46 -17.94 -14.63
CA PHE A 90 -8.72 -16.50 -14.46
C PHE A 90 -10.21 -16.18 -14.36
N ASP A 91 -11.04 -16.90 -15.13
CA ASP A 91 -12.49 -16.74 -15.07
C ASP A 91 -13.07 -17.28 -13.74
N SER A 92 -12.50 -18.37 -13.21
CA SER A 92 -12.82 -18.87 -11.86
C SER A 92 -12.41 -17.86 -10.78
N PHE A 93 -11.20 -17.30 -10.87
CA PHE A 93 -10.71 -16.26 -9.96
C PHE A 93 -11.57 -14.98 -10.02
N ARG A 94 -11.97 -14.57 -11.23
CA ARG A 94 -12.91 -13.45 -11.42
C ARG A 94 -14.27 -13.71 -10.76
N LYS A 95 -14.79 -14.94 -10.84
CA LYS A 95 -16.04 -15.32 -10.18
C LYS A 95 -15.91 -15.33 -8.66
N LEU A 96 -14.79 -15.80 -8.12
CA LEU A 96 -14.51 -15.81 -6.67
C LEU A 96 -14.42 -14.38 -6.10
N LEU A 97 -13.75 -13.47 -6.79
CA LEU A 97 -13.63 -12.08 -6.36
C LEU A 97 -14.96 -11.32 -6.49
N GLY A 98 -15.81 -11.68 -7.48
CA GLY A 98 -17.17 -11.17 -7.67
C GLY A 98 -17.34 -9.67 -7.39
N GLY A 99 -18.35 -9.33 -6.57
CA GLY A 99 -18.61 -7.96 -6.12
C GLY A 99 -17.60 -7.40 -5.12
N SER A 100 -16.78 -8.25 -4.52
CA SER A 100 -15.80 -7.86 -3.47
C SER A 100 -14.51 -7.25 -4.03
N SER A 101 -14.27 -7.33 -5.35
CA SER A 101 -13.03 -6.83 -5.98
C SER A 101 -12.78 -5.33 -5.73
N PHE A 102 -13.83 -4.53 -5.73
CA PHE A 102 -13.73 -3.09 -5.44
C PHE A 102 -13.32 -2.84 -3.99
N LEU A 103 -13.99 -3.50 -3.04
CA LEU A 103 -13.70 -3.35 -1.62
C LEU A 103 -12.29 -3.87 -1.28
N LEU A 104 -11.89 -4.99 -1.87
CA LEU A 104 -10.54 -5.53 -1.73
C LEU A 104 -9.49 -4.52 -2.24
N ALA A 105 -9.68 -3.97 -3.43
CA ALA A 105 -8.79 -2.95 -4.00
C ALA A 105 -8.73 -1.70 -3.11
N LEU A 106 -9.87 -1.23 -2.61
CA LEU A 106 -9.96 -0.06 -1.72
C LEU A 106 -9.21 -0.29 -0.41
N VAL A 107 -9.44 -1.42 0.26
CA VAL A 107 -8.80 -1.75 1.53
C VAL A 107 -7.29 -1.88 1.38
N PHE A 108 -6.82 -2.60 0.34
CA PHE A 108 -5.37 -2.71 0.09
C PHE A 108 -4.73 -1.37 -0.26
N ALA A 109 -5.40 -0.53 -1.03
CA ALA A 109 -4.91 0.81 -1.33
C ALA A 109 -4.88 1.74 -0.11
N ALA A 110 -5.78 1.53 0.86
CA ALA A 110 -5.85 2.31 2.10
C ALA A 110 -4.84 1.85 3.17
N LEU A 111 -4.13 0.76 2.94
CA LEU A 111 -3.12 0.25 3.86
C LEU A 111 -1.71 0.50 3.30
N PRO A 112 -0.69 0.67 4.17
CA PRO A 112 0.70 0.82 3.73
C PRO A 112 1.31 -0.55 3.37
N LEU A 113 0.67 -1.28 2.44
CA LEU A 113 1.00 -2.63 2.02
C LEU A 113 1.56 -2.67 0.60
N PRO A 114 2.29 -3.75 0.21
CA PRO A 114 2.61 -4.02 -1.17
C PRO A 114 1.32 -4.43 -1.92
N ASP A 115 0.57 -3.43 -2.32
CA ASP A 115 -0.76 -3.55 -2.95
C ASP A 115 -0.71 -4.11 -4.38
N ASP A 116 0.49 -4.28 -4.97
CA ASP A 116 0.69 -4.94 -6.26
C ASP A 116 0.13 -6.37 -6.31
N ILE A 117 0.14 -7.05 -5.16
CA ILE A 117 -0.47 -8.38 -4.98
C ILE A 117 -1.95 -8.39 -5.39
N VAL A 118 -2.63 -7.26 -5.28
CA VAL A 118 -4.03 -7.11 -5.67
C VAL A 118 -4.16 -6.50 -7.08
N PHE A 119 -3.37 -5.45 -7.38
CA PHE A 119 -3.56 -4.69 -8.62
C PHE A 119 -3.06 -5.43 -9.86
N VAL A 120 -2.00 -6.26 -9.77
CA VAL A 120 -1.58 -7.11 -10.89
C VAL A 120 -2.65 -8.17 -11.23
N PRO A 121 -3.18 -8.97 -10.28
CA PRO A 121 -4.30 -9.87 -10.55
C PRO A 121 -5.55 -9.18 -11.09
N LEU A 122 -5.93 -8.00 -10.57
CA LEU A 122 -7.06 -7.24 -11.10
C LEU A 122 -6.86 -6.85 -12.58
N GLY A 123 -5.62 -6.54 -12.98
CA GLY A 123 -5.26 -6.35 -14.38
C GLY A 123 -5.43 -7.62 -15.21
N ILE A 124 -4.94 -8.77 -14.71
CA ILE A 124 -5.05 -10.08 -15.39
C ILE A 124 -6.51 -10.46 -15.65
N ILE A 125 -7.39 -10.30 -14.66
CA ILE A 125 -8.82 -10.61 -14.81
C ILE A 125 -9.60 -9.51 -15.57
N ARG A 126 -8.92 -8.43 -16.00
CA ARG A 126 -9.52 -7.27 -16.67
C ARG A 126 -10.69 -6.68 -15.87
N TYR A 127 -10.48 -6.51 -14.58
CA TYR A 127 -11.43 -5.75 -13.77
C TYR A 127 -11.53 -4.32 -14.31
N SER A 128 -12.68 -3.65 -14.11
CA SER A 128 -12.90 -2.32 -14.66
C SER A 128 -11.78 -1.33 -14.27
N PRO A 129 -11.05 -0.73 -15.23
CA PRO A 129 -9.97 0.21 -14.93
C PRO A 129 -10.47 1.44 -14.17
N VAL A 130 -11.68 1.92 -14.48
CA VAL A 130 -12.29 3.07 -13.78
C VAL A 130 -12.55 2.74 -12.32
N LYS A 131 -13.16 1.57 -12.03
CA LYS A 131 -13.40 1.13 -10.64
C LYS A 131 -12.09 0.91 -9.90
N THR A 132 -11.07 0.36 -10.57
CA THR A 132 -9.73 0.20 -10.00
C THR A 132 -9.11 1.55 -9.65
N PHE A 133 -9.22 2.54 -10.54
CA PHE A 133 -8.70 3.89 -10.29
C PHE A 133 -9.40 4.57 -9.12
N ILE A 134 -10.74 4.49 -9.05
CA ILE A 134 -11.52 5.06 -7.96
C ILE A 134 -11.13 4.41 -6.62
N ALA A 135 -10.99 3.08 -6.59
CA ALA A 135 -10.56 2.37 -5.38
C ALA A 135 -9.15 2.77 -4.95
N LEU A 136 -8.20 2.85 -5.91
CA LEU A 136 -6.82 3.32 -5.67
C LEU A 136 -6.80 4.73 -5.11
N TYR A 137 -7.45 5.66 -5.81
CA TYR A 137 -7.46 7.07 -5.42
C TYR A 137 -8.06 7.26 -4.03
N SER A 138 -9.23 6.67 -3.78
CA SER A 138 -9.91 6.79 -2.49
C SER A 138 -9.10 6.15 -1.36
N GLY A 139 -8.52 4.97 -1.58
CA GLY A 139 -7.69 4.29 -0.58
C GLY A 139 -6.40 5.06 -0.27
N LYS A 140 -5.67 5.48 -1.30
CA LYS A 140 -4.44 6.28 -1.15
C LYS A 140 -4.71 7.65 -0.53
N PHE A 141 -5.84 8.27 -0.87
CA PHE A 141 -6.27 9.52 -0.25
C PHE A 141 -6.47 9.34 1.26
N PHE A 142 -7.22 8.30 1.66
CA PHE A 142 -7.48 8.02 3.06
C PHE A 142 -6.19 7.71 3.84
N LEU A 143 -5.33 6.89 3.26
CA LEU A 143 -4.01 6.57 3.81
C LEU A 143 -3.18 7.84 4.01
N THR A 144 -3.07 8.66 2.97
CA THR A 144 -2.20 9.86 3.01
C THR A 144 -2.72 10.89 4.01
N ILE A 145 -4.04 11.15 4.04
CA ILE A 145 -4.58 12.13 4.98
C ILE A 145 -4.40 11.67 6.42
N LEU A 146 -4.60 10.39 6.70
CA LEU A 146 -4.40 9.81 8.03
C LEU A 146 -2.95 9.95 8.49
N ILE A 147 -2.01 9.52 7.64
CA ILE A 147 -0.58 9.53 7.99
C ILE A 147 -0.07 10.97 8.15
N THR A 148 -0.44 11.88 7.25
CA THR A 148 0.01 13.28 7.34
C THR A 148 -0.62 14.03 8.51
N TYR A 149 -1.88 13.70 8.84
CA TYR A 149 -2.54 14.23 10.03
C TYR A 149 -1.83 13.77 11.30
N VAL A 150 -1.57 12.47 11.44
CA VAL A 150 -0.83 11.91 12.58
C VAL A 150 0.57 12.53 12.67
N ALA A 151 1.29 12.64 11.56
CA ALA A 151 2.63 13.21 11.52
C ALA A 151 2.64 14.68 12.01
N ARG A 152 1.69 15.52 11.56
CA ARG A 152 1.57 16.90 12.05
C ARG A 152 1.18 16.99 13.52
N SER A 153 0.22 16.18 13.96
CA SER A 153 -0.24 16.19 15.34
C SER A 153 0.82 15.71 16.32
N SER A 154 1.74 14.87 15.87
CA SER A 154 2.78 14.28 16.70
C SER A 154 4.07 15.10 16.77
N GLN A 155 4.23 16.15 15.95
CA GLN A 155 5.48 16.94 15.91
C GLN A 155 5.88 17.50 17.28
N GLY A 156 4.96 18.10 18.01
CA GLY A 156 5.26 18.67 19.34
C GLY A 156 5.45 17.62 20.43
N SER A 157 4.74 16.49 20.36
CA SER A 157 4.76 15.43 21.37
C SER A 157 5.96 14.50 21.23
N LEU A 158 6.35 14.17 19.99
CA LEU A 158 7.47 13.26 19.71
C LEU A 158 8.83 13.95 19.84
N GLU A 159 8.94 15.23 19.50
CA GLU A 159 10.15 16.02 19.73
C GLU A 159 10.45 16.16 21.21
N GLY A 160 9.41 16.33 22.04
CA GLY A 160 9.56 16.41 23.50
C GLY A 160 9.89 15.09 24.19
N LEU A 161 9.39 13.96 23.66
CA LEU A 161 9.58 12.64 24.29
C LEU A 161 10.86 11.90 23.84
N LEU A 162 11.33 12.10 22.61
CA LEU A 162 12.38 11.30 22.00
C LEU A 162 13.64 12.10 21.64
N GLY A 163 13.72 13.38 22.00
CA GLY A 163 14.94 14.20 21.80
C GLY A 163 15.39 14.39 20.35
N GLY A 164 14.46 14.31 19.40
CA GLY A 164 14.70 14.74 18.02
C GLY A 164 15.03 13.68 17.00
N GLY A 165 14.40 13.79 15.87
CA GLY A 165 14.72 13.41 14.48
C GLY A 165 15.12 11.96 14.17
N VAL A 166 16.25 11.49 14.66
CA VAL A 166 16.82 10.19 14.24
C VAL A 166 16.06 9.01 14.83
N TYR A 167 15.72 9.07 16.11
CA TYR A 167 15.00 7.97 16.78
C TYR A 167 13.57 7.79 16.26
N VAL A 168 12.88 8.89 15.93
CA VAL A 168 11.54 8.84 15.33
C VAL A 168 11.59 8.22 13.93
N SER A 169 12.60 8.57 13.15
CA SER A 169 12.81 8.00 11.82
C SER A 169 13.13 6.51 11.89
N ILE A 170 13.97 6.09 12.84
CA ILE A 170 14.29 4.68 13.06
C ILE A 170 13.05 3.92 13.55
N LEU A 171 12.31 4.46 14.51
CA LEU A 171 11.11 3.83 15.05
C LEU A 171 10.03 3.67 13.98
N SER A 172 9.79 4.70 13.16
CA SER A 172 8.84 4.62 12.04
C SER A 172 9.28 3.61 10.98
N ALA A 173 10.57 3.57 10.64
CA ALA A 173 11.12 2.57 9.72
C ALA A 173 10.96 1.14 10.28
N VAL A 174 11.24 0.94 11.57
CA VAL A 174 11.04 -0.36 12.24
C VAL A 174 9.56 -0.76 12.23
N ILE A 175 8.64 0.15 12.54
CA ILE A 175 7.20 -0.13 12.49
C ILE A 175 6.77 -0.51 11.08
N VAL A 176 7.21 0.21 10.05
CA VAL A 176 6.91 -0.12 8.64
C VAL A 176 7.46 -1.49 8.26
N ILE A 177 8.70 -1.80 8.66
CA ILE A 177 9.31 -3.12 8.41
C ILE A 177 8.54 -4.22 9.16
N LEU A 178 8.19 -4.02 10.42
CA LEU A 178 7.42 -5.00 11.20
C LEU A 178 6.05 -5.25 10.59
N VAL A 179 5.36 -4.19 10.16
CA VAL A 179 4.08 -4.30 9.45
C VAL A 179 4.26 -5.05 8.14
N ALA A 180 5.28 -4.71 7.35
CA ALA A 180 5.57 -5.41 6.09
C ALA A 180 5.87 -6.91 6.32
N VAL A 181 6.72 -7.24 7.30
CA VAL A 181 7.05 -8.63 7.67
C VAL A 181 5.81 -9.38 8.19
N PHE A 182 5.01 -8.74 9.04
CA PHE A 182 3.75 -9.30 9.52
C PHE A 182 2.82 -9.67 8.36
N LEU A 183 2.67 -8.78 7.39
CA LEU A 183 1.81 -8.98 6.23
C LEU A 183 2.34 -10.02 5.25
N MET A 184 3.67 -10.15 5.12
CA MET A 184 4.28 -11.25 4.35
C MET A 184 4.07 -12.62 5.00
N ARG A 185 3.84 -12.67 6.32
CA ARG A 185 3.55 -13.91 7.05
C ARG A 185 2.06 -14.28 7.06
N VAL A 186 1.18 -13.38 6.66
CA VAL A 186 -0.26 -13.67 6.54
C VAL A 186 -0.50 -14.57 5.33
N ASP A 187 -1.12 -15.70 5.55
CA ASP A 187 -1.57 -16.61 4.48
C ASP A 187 -2.81 -16.01 3.79
N TRP A 188 -2.54 -15.20 2.77
CA TRP A 188 -3.57 -14.51 2.00
C TRP A 188 -4.50 -15.46 1.25
N GLU A 189 -4.01 -16.66 0.89
CA GLU A 189 -4.82 -17.68 0.22
C GLU A 189 -5.90 -18.20 1.16
N ALA A 190 -5.55 -18.46 2.42
CA ALA A 190 -6.52 -18.87 3.45
C ALA A 190 -7.53 -17.75 3.77
N VAL A 191 -7.08 -16.49 3.80
CA VAL A 191 -7.93 -15.32 4.04
C VAL A 191 -8.98 -15.14 2.95
N LEU A 192 -8.62 -15.40 1.69
CA LEU A 192 -9.51 -15.22 0.53
C LEU A 192 -10.48 -16.39 0.33
N VAL A 193 -10.10 -17.61 0.71
CA VAL A 193 -10.86 -18.83 0.40
C VAL A 193 -11.86 -19.22 1.49
N GLU A 194 -11.53 -19.02 2.77
CA GLU A 194 -12.31 -19.60 3.89
C GLU A 194 -13.41 -18.73 4.50
N GLY A 195 -13.59 -17.49 4.08
CA GLY A 195 -14.63 -16.62 4.63
C GLY A 195 -14.41 -16.24 6.12
N ARG A 196 -15.28 -15.34 6.62
CA ARG A 196 -15.11 -14.59 7.87
C ARG A 196 -14.86 -15.40 9.16
N ARG A 197 -15.30 -16.66 9.26
CA ARG A 197 -15.19 -17.47 10.49
C ARG A 197 -13.90 -18.29 10.59
N GLY A 198 -13.33 -18.71 9.46
CA GLY A 198 -12.04 -19.42 9.43
C GLY A 198 -10.84 -18.51 9.59
N MET A 199 -10.95 -17.28 9.11
CA MET A 199 -9.89 -16.27 9.09
C MET A 199 -9.35 -15.94 10.49
N ILE A 200 -10.21 -15.64 11.46
CA ILE A 200 -9.79 -15.24 12.82
C ILE A 200 -9.05 -16.39 13.51
N ARG A 201 -9.52 -17.62 13.34
CA ARG A 201 -8.93 -18.79 14.00
C ARG A 201 -7.53 -19.12 13.47
N ARG A 202 -7.27 -18.92 12.17
CA ARG A 202 -5.96 -19.18 11.56
C ARG A 202 -4.98 -18.03 11.75
N LEU A 203 -5.43 -16.79 11.74
CA LEU A 203 -4.61 -15.63 12.11
C LEU A 203 -4.06 -15.79 13.53
N LEU A 204 -4.90 -16.19 14.46
CA LEU A 204 -4.47 -16.48 15.84
C LEU A 204 -3.50 -17.68 15.92
N ASN A 205 -3.74 -18.73 15.16
CA ASN A 205 -2.85 -19.90 15.15
C ASN A 205 -1.50 -19.62 14.45
N GLY A 206 -1.47 -18.77 13.42
CA GLY A 206 -0.24 -18.36 12.73
C GLY A 206 0.63 -17.46 13.59
N ILE A 207 0.03 -16.57 14.39
CA ILE A 207 0.73 -15.67 15.31
C ILE A 207 1.29 -16.43 16.51
N PHE A 208 0.56 -17.41 17.03
CA PHE A 208 0.93 -18.15 18.26
C PHE A 208 1.66 -19.49 18.02
N GLY A 209 2.08 -19.79 16.79
CA GLY A 209 3.07 -20.84 16.50
C GLY A 209 2.67 -22.28 16.85
N ARG A 210 1.39 -22.65 16.83
CA ARG A 210 0.98 -24.06 16.99
C ARG A 210 1.02 -24.78 15.65
N SER A 211 2.13 -25.47 15.40
CA SER A 211 2.28 -26.47 14.35
C SER A 211 1.16 -27.50 14.44
N TYR A 212 0.37 -27.60 13.39
CA TYR A 212 -0.62 -28.68 13.26
C TYR A 212 0.11 -29.94 12.80
N GLY A 213 0.29 -30.87 13.74
CA GLY A 213 0.91 -32.16 13.49
C GLY A 213 0.17 -32.92 12.38
N SER A 214 0.94 -33.31 11.37
CA SER A 214 0.58 -34.25 10.32
C SER A 214 0.17 -35.58 10.97
N LYS A 215 -1.11 -35.91 11.00
CA LYS A 215 -1.56 -37.28 11.21
C LYS A 215 -1.30 -38.07 9.90
N LYS A 216 -0.20 -38.81 9.91
CA LYS A 216 -0.03 -39.98 9.02
C LYS A 216 -1.19 -40.93 9.25
N GLN A 217 -1.98 -41.14 8.24
CA GLN A 217 -2.92 -42.26 8.17
C GLN A 217 -2.10 -43.48 7.72
N SER A 218 -1.77 -44.34 8.65
CA SER A 218 -1.37 -45.71 8.39
C SER A 218 -2.67 -46.53 8.42
N ASP A 219 -3.12 -47.01 7.29
CA ASP A 219 -4.08 -48.08 7.22
C ASP A 219 -3.53 -49.24 6.37
N HIS A 220 -3.71 -50.41 6.96
CA HIS A 220 -3.39 -51.75 6.50
C HIS A 220 -4.01 -52.12 5.15
#